data_954d3a368e2f474af742e0b5d9a6373d
#
_entry.id   954d3a368e2f474af742e0b5d9a6373d
#
_cell.length_a   1.000
_cell.length_b   1.000
_cell.length_c   1.000
_cell.angle_alpha   90.00
_cell.angle_beta   90.00
_cell.angle_gamma   90.00
#
_symmetry.space_group_name_H-M   'P 1'
#
loop_
_entity.id
_entity.type
_entity.pdbx_description
1 polymer ?
#
loop_
_entity_poly.entity_id
_entity_poly.type
_entity_poly.pdbx_seq_one_letter_code
_entity_poly.pdbx_strand_id
1 'polypeptide(L)'
;MSKSNFSFQWATGIENTFIPQSRFGLRPLEEYELTQHYSLWQSDLDLVASLGISHLRWGIPWYRVQPAPDRWDWAWADKVLDYMVNIKKIQPILDLMHYGTPLWLDNSFINAGYPARVAEYAYAVAERYGALIECYTPLNEPTVNAEFSGRRGCWPPYLEGDDGYVKVLMQIARGIVLTIQAVRQGQSNPVFVQVEAMGWSWAESPVHSALVENDRNHELLAFDLVTGRVGVLHPLWEYLQAHGVSQSELEWFHVKAVSIDVLGVNLYPWSGGAWVTGTDNQPCRHGELTGAHMADVMRYSWGKYQLPLMVTETSARRDVSGRSVWMDETISAVRAVQGEGIPVVGYTWFPAMTMIDWEYRNDGKPLTEHLVHLGLWDSELNHDGVLVRNPTALAARYQRYIQGQL
;
A
#
# COMPACT_ATOMS: atom_id res chain seq x y z
N MET A 1 -16.04 16.57 9.10
CA MET A 1 -14.91 17.48 9.41
C MET A 1 -14.60 18.33 8.18
N SER A 2 -14.24 19.60 8.35
CA SER A 2 -13.74 20.37 7.21
C SER A 2 -12.45 19.72 6.73
N LYS A 3 -12.31 19.43 5.42
CA LYS A 3 -11.14 18.80 4.76
C LYS A 3 -9.79 19.51 5.00
N SER A 4 -9.73 20.55 5.82
CA SER A 4 -8.58 21.41 6.06
C SER A 4 -7.86 21.24 7.41
N ASN A 5 -8.28 20.31 8.28
CA ASN A 5 -7.69 20.16 9.62
C ASN A 5 -7.55 18.69 10.03
N PHE A 6 -6.68 17.95 9.34
CA PHE A 6 -6.23 16.66 9.85
C PHE A 6 -5.27 16.89 11.02
N SER A 7 -5.63 16.42 12.22
CA SER A 7 -4.65 16.26 13.29
C SER A 7 -3.67 15.16 12.93
N PHE A 8 -2.41 15.26 13.36
CA PHE A 8 -1.40 14.23 13.12
C PHE A 8 -1.81 12.90 13.77
N GLN A 9 -1.72 11.83 12.99
CA GLN A 9 -2.19 10.50 13.36
C GLN A 9 -1.01 9.53 13.48
N TRP A 10 -0.88 8.92 14.64
CA TRP A 10 0.00 7.77 14.81
C TRP A 10 -0.75 6.50 14.46
N ALA A 11 -0.19 5.70 13.57
CA ALA A 11 -0.80 4.49 13.08
C ALA A 11 0.19 3.32 13.01
N THR A 12 -0.33 2.12 12.91
CA THR A 12 0.37 0.94 12.41
C THR A 12 -0.52 0.23 11.41
N GLY A 13 -0.10 -0.93 10.90
CA GLY A 13 -0.93 -1.72 9.99
C GLY A 13 -0.73 -3.21 10.21
N ILE A 14 -1.72 -4.00 9.85
CA ILE A 14 -1.58 -5.45 9.76
C ILE A 14 -1.43 -5.79 8.29
N GLU A 15 -0.34 -6.48 7.94
CA GLU A 15 -0.08 -6.89 6.57
C GLU A 15 -1.24 -7.73 6.02
N ASN A 16 -1.71 -7.34 4.86
CA ASN A 16 -2.94 -7.86 4.27
C ASN A 16 -2.83 -8.10 2.76
N THR A 17 -1.65 -8.51 2.29
CA THR A 17 -1.50 -8.98 0.91
C THR A 17 -2.40 -10.20 0.67
N PHE A 18 -3.35 -10.06 -0.26
CA PHE A 18 -4.30 -11.09 -0.63
C PHE A 18 -4.10 -11.48 -2.09
N ILE A 19 -3.38 -12.56 -2.35
CA ILE A 19 -3.25 -13.16 -3.68
C ILE A 19 -3.74 -14.60 -3.58
N PRO A 20 -5.08 -14.80 -3.55
CA PRO A 20 -5.68 -16.10 -3.28
C PRO A 20 -5.54 -17.08 -4.43
N GLN A 21 -5.25 -16.60 -5.64
CA GLN A 21 -5.09 -17.44 -6.81
C GLN A 21 -3.82 -18.26 -6.72
N SER A 22 -3.94 -19.54 -7.06
CA SER A 22 -2.81 -20.45 -7.22
C SER A 22 -2.81 -21.07 -8.63
N ARG A 23 -1.67 -21.54 -9.07
CA ARG A 23 -1.53 -22.36 -10.28
C ARG A 23 -0.44 -23.41 -10.05
N PHE A 24 -0.28 -24.35 -10.96
CA PHE A 24 0.75 -25.37 -10.83
C PHE A 24 2.13 -24.75 -10.52
N GLY A 25 2.76 -25.22 -9.46
CA GLY A 25 4.05 -24.71 -8.97
C GLY A 25 3.99 -23.44 -8.11
N LEU A 26 2.82 -22.82 -7.95
CA LEU A 26 2.65 -21.62 -7.12
C LEU A 26 1.60 -21.83 -6.03
N ARG A 27 1.86 -21.30 -4.82
CA ARG A 27 0.93 -21.29 -3.69
C ARG A 27 0.12 -19.98 -3.66
N PRO A 28 -1.07 -19.96 -3.06
CA PRO A 28 -1.69 -18.68 -2.68
C PRO A 28 -0.80 -17.95 -1.67
N LEU A 29 -0.77 -16.63 -1.75
CA LEU A 29 -0.20 -15.75 -0.73
C LEU A 29 -1.36 -14.98 -0.10
N GLU A 30 -1.63 -15.27 1.14
CA GLU A 30 -2.73 -14.68 1.86
C GLU A 30 -2.29 -14.43 3.29
N GLU A 31 -1.91 -13.20 3.57
CA GLU A 31 -1.21 -12.83 4.80
C GLU A 31 -2.03 -13.12 6.06
N TYR A 32 -3.34 -12.85 6.05
CA TYR A 32 -4.16 -13.12 7.25
C TYR A 32 -4.30 -14.60 7.57
N GLU A 33 -4.30 -15.48 6.55
CA GLU A 33 -4.28 -16.92 6.77
C GLU A 33 -2.91 -17.37 7.28
N LEU A 34 -1.85 -16.97 6.58
CA LEU A 34 -0.48 -17.41 6.85
C LEU A 34 0.05 -16.87 8.18
N THR A 35 -0.30 -15.63 8.53
CA THR A 35 0.02 -15.04 9.84
C THR A 35 -0.98 -15.41 10.93
N GLN A 36 -2.00 -16.20 10.62
CA GLN A 36 -3.07 -16.61 11.53
C GLN A 36 -3.94 -15.46 12.07
N HIS A 37 -3.95 -14.31 11.39
CA HIS A 37 -4.74 -13.18 11.82
C HIS A 37 -6.25 -13.48 11.87
N TYR A 38 -6.76 -14.37 11.00
CA TYR A 38 -8.16 -14.77 11.06
C TYR A 38 -8.59 -15.39 12.40
N SER A 39 -7.69 -16.08 13.08
CA SER A 39 -7.94 -16.66 14.39
C SER A 39 -7.43 -15.80 15.54
N LEU A 40 -6.34 -15.07 15.34
CA LEU A 40 -5.68 -14.26 16.36
C LEU A 40 -6.10 -12.77 16.32
N TRP A 41 -7.05 -12.40 15.46
CA TRP A 41 -7.42 -11.01 15.20
C TRP A 41 -7.69 -10.19 16.46
N GLN A 42 -8.35 -10.78 17.47
CA GLN A 42 -8.69 -10.09 18.70
C GLN A 42 -7.43 -9.78 19.52
N SER A 43 -6.56 -10.76 19.72
CA SER A 43 -5.29 -10.55 20.41
C SER A 43 -4.36 -9.61 19.64
N ASP A 44 -4.34 -9.69 18.31
CA ASP A 44 -3.57 -8.77 17.48
C ASP A 44 -4.06 -7.32 17.64
N LEU A 45 -5.38 -7.09 17.66
CA LEU A 45 -5.96 -5.77 17.92
C LEU A 45 -5.72 -5.29 19.36
N ASP A 46 -5.68 -6.19 20.33
CA ASP A 46 -5.34 -5.86 21.71
C ASP A 46 -3.89 -5.37 21.83
N LEU A 47 -2.96 -6.04 21.16
CA LEU A 47 -1.55 -5.62 21.09
C LEU A 47 -1.42 -4.25 20.44
N VAL A 48 -2.04 -4.06 19.28
CA VAL A 48 -2.01 -2.79 18.55
C VAL A 48 -2.62 -1.65 19.38
N ALA A 49 -3.75 -1.89 20.05
CA ALA A 49 -4.38 -0.91 20.94
C ALA A 49 -3.48 -0.50 22.12
N SER A 50 -2.65 -1.43 22.62
CA SER A 50 -1.73 -1.16 23.73
C SER A 50 -0.68 -0.09 23.43
N LEU A 51 -0.41 0.19 22.15
CA LEU A 51 0.48 1.28 21.73
C LEU A 51 -0.11 2.67 22.00
N GLY A 52 -1.43 2.81 22.08
CA GLY A 52 -2.12 4.10 22.15
C GLY A 52 -2.28 4.78 20.80
N ILE A 53 -2.21 4.04 19.69
CA ILE A 53 -2.47 4.57 18.35
C ILE A 53 -3.93 4.97 18.17
N SER A 54 -4.18 5.91 17.27
CA SER A 54 -5.52 6.34 16.89
C SER A 54 -6.06 5.64 15.64
N HIS A 55 -5.17 5.17 14.76
CA HIS A 55 -5.52 4.61 13.46
C HIS A 55 -4.78 3.31 13.19
N LEU A 56 -5.44 2.43 12.42
CA LEU A 56 -4.87 1.16 11.95
C LEU A 56 -5.13 0.98 10.45
N ARG A 57 -4.08 0.77 9.66
CA ARG A 57 -4.26 0.27 8.30
C ARG A 57 -4.64 -1.21 8.37
N TRP A 58 -5.79 -1.53 7.78
CA TRP A 58 -6.36 -2.86 7.82
C TRP A 58 -7.22 -3.10 6.56
N GLY A 59 -7.15 -4.28 5.99
CA GLY A 59 -7.84 -4.60 4.75
C GLY A 59 -9.01 -5.55 4.94
N ILE A 60 -10.08 -5.34 4.16
CA ILE A 60 -11.15 -6.33 4.01
C ILE A 60 -10.76 -7.29 2.88
N PRO A 61 -10.68 -8.61 3.12
CA PRO A 61 -10.35 -9.57 2.08
C PRO A 61 -11.52 -9.74 1.11
N TRP A 62 -11.51 -9.01 -0.01
CA TRP A 62 -12.60 -9.00 -1.00
C TRP A 62 -13.06 -10.42 -1.39
N TYR A 63 -12.10 -11.32 -1.67
CA TYR A 63 -12.40 -12.67 -2.08
C TYR A 63 -13.15 -13.51 -1.01
N ARG A 64 -13.05 -13.15 0.28
CA ARG A 64 -13.79 -13.80 1.38
C ARG A 64 -15.15 -13.18 1.59
N VAL A 65 -15.23 -11.85 1.59
CA VAL A 65 -16.52 -11.17 1.79
C VAL A 65 -17.44 -11.27 0.59
N GLN A 66 -16.88 -11.50 -0.61
CA GLN A 66 -17.64 -11.79 -1.83
C GLN A 66 -17.14 -13.09 -2.49
N PRO A 67 -17.44 -14.27 -1.92
CA PRO A 67 -16.94 -15.55 -2.41
C PRO A 67 -17.57 -16.00 -3.75
N ALA A 68 -18.61 -15.33 -4.22
CA ALA A 68 -19.21 -15.48 -5.54
C ALA A 68 -19.85 -14.13 -5.94
N PRO A 69 -20.10 -13.87 -7.25
CA PRO A 69 -20.58 -12.57 -7.73
C PRO A 69 -21.78 -11.99 -6.99
N ASP A 70 -22.73 -12.84 -6.60
CA ASP A 70 -23.98 -12.44 -5.96
C ASP A 70 -24.10 -12.89 -4.49
N ARG A 71 -22.99 -13.27 -3.88
CA ARG A 71 -22.98 -13.78 -2.50
C ARG A 71 -22.00 -13.00 -1.62
N TRP A 72 -22.53 -12.52 -0.48
CA TRP A 72 -21.76 -11.78 0.52
C TRP A 72 -21.66 -12.55 1.83
N ASP A 73 -20.50 -12.50 2.46
CA ASP A 73 -20.23 -13.02 3.80
C ASP A 73 -19.44 -11.98 4.60
N TRP A 74 -20.13 -11.25 5.43
CA TRP A 74 -19.58 -10.18 6.26
C TRP A 74 -19.26 -10.63 7.68
N ALA A 75 -19.58 -11.87 8.05
CA ALA A 75 -19.62 -12.32 9.44
C ALA A 75 -18.30 -12.13 10.21
N TRP A 76 -17.15 -12.28 9.55
CA TRP A 76 -15.86 -12.04 10.18
C TRP A 76 -15.53 -10.54 10.20
N ALA A 77 -15.68 -9.84 9.10
CA ALA A 77 -15.38 -8.41 9.00
C ALA A 77 -16.24 -7.58 9.97
N ASP A 78 -17.51 -7.92 10.14
CA ASP A 78 -18.42 -7.28 11.12
C ASP A 78 -17.83 -7.33 12.53
N LYS A 79 -17.36 -8.50 12.96
CA LYS A 79 -16.79 -8.69 14.31
C LYS A 79 -15.50 -7.91 14.51
N VAL A 80 -14.61 -7.94 13.51
CA VAL A 80 -13.32 -7.28 13.59
C VAL A 80 -13.50 -5.77 13.63
N LEU A 81 -14.30 -5.21 12.72
CA LEU A 81 -14.53 -3.76 12.64
C LEU A 81 -15.31 -3.22 13.86
N ASP A 82 -16.31 -3.95 14.34
CA ASP A 82 -17.02 -3.58 15.56
C ASP A 82 -16.06 -3.52 16.76
N TYR A 83 -15.25 -4.55 16.94
CA TYR A 83 -14.25 -4.60 18.02
C TYR A 83 -13.21 -3.49 17.90
N MET A 84 -12.68 -3.27 16.70
CA MET A 84 -11.69 -2.23 16.43
C MET A 84 -12.22 -0.84 16.77
N VAL A 85 -13.39 -0.48 16.23
CA VAL A 85 -13.94 0.87 16.33
C VAL A 85 -14.67 1.09 17.66
N ASN A 86 -15.58 0.16 18.04
CA ASN A 86 -16.46 0.37 19.17
C ASN A 86 -15.84 -0.05 20.49
N ILE A 87 -14.95 -1.04 20.52
CA ILE A 87 -14.31 -1.52 21.74
C ILE A 87 -12.92 -0.91 21.93
N LYS A 88 -12.05 -0.98 20.92
CA LYS A 88 -10.66 -0.49 21.00
C LYS A 88 -10.52 1.00 20.67
N LYS A 89 -11.55 1.63 20.10
CA LYS A 89 -11.55 3.05 19.71
C LYS A 89 -10.45 3.42 18.72
N ILE A 90 -10.09 2.47 17.84
CA ILE A 90 -9.13 2.64 16.76
C ILE A 90 -9.91 2.84 15.47
N GLN A 91 -9.58 3.87 14.70
CA GLN A 91 -10.18 4.12 13.40
C GLN A 91 -9.42 3.36 12.31
N PRO A 92 -10.09 2.60 11.45
CA PRO A 92 -9.42 1.98 10.32
C PRO A 92 -9.10 2.99 9.23
N ILE A 93 -7.90 2.89 8.63
CA ILE A 93 -7.62 3.32 7.28
C ILE A 93 -7.82 2.06 6.45
N LEU A 94 -8.98 1.96 5.80
CA LEU A 94 -9.44 0.71 5.23
C LEU A 94 -8.87 0.46 3.84
N ASP A 95 -7.99 -0.54 3.70
CA ASP A 95 -7.56 -1.01 2.39
C ASP A 95 -8.69 -1.84 1.76
N LEU A 96 -9.25 -1.36 0.65
CA LEU A 96 -10.26 -2.10 -0.12
C LEU A 96 -9.62 -3.21 -0.97
N MET A 97 -8.42 -2.97 -1.48
CA MET A 97 -7.62 -3.97 -2.18
C MET A 97 -6.14 -3.89 -1.79
N HIS A 98 -5.56 -5.06 -1.50
CA HIS A 98 -4.12 -5.23 -1.26
C HIS A 98 -3.65 -6.52 -1.91
N TYR A 99 -3.67 -6.58 -3.03
CA TYR A 99 -3.40 -6.66 -4.45
C TYR A 99 -4.37 -7.59 -5.19
N GLY A 100 -4.80 -8.74 -4.59
CA GLY A 100 -5.50 -9.80 -5.30
C GLY A 100 -6.98 -9.53 -5.57
N THR A 101 -7.52 -10.24 -6.55
CA THR A 101 -8.93 -10.25 -6.90
C THR A 101 -9.62 -11.53 -6.41
N PRO A 102 -10.97 -11.57 -6.30
CA PRO A 102 -11.69 -12.80 -6.00
C PRO A 102 -11.42 -13.92 -7.00
N LEU A 103 -11.49 -15.17 -6.52
CA LEU A 103 -11.25 -16.37 -7.34
C LEU A 103 -12.23 -16.54 -8.50
N TRP A 104 -13.44 -15.99 -8.38
CA TRP A 104 -14.47 -16.05 -9.42
C TRP A 104 -14.27 -15.01 -10.54
N LEU A 105 -13.35 -14.06 -10.36
CA LEU A 105 -13.04 -13.06 -11.38
C LEU A 105 -11.93 -13.56 -12.30
N ASP A 106 -12.33 -14.29 -13.33
CA ASP A 106 -11.41 -14.86 -14.31
C ASP A 106 -10.50 -13.79 -14.92
N ASN A 107 -9.22 -14.14 -15.13
CA ASN A 107 -8.19 -13.25 -15.68
C ASN A 107 -7.88 -12.01 -14.82
N SER A 108 -8.34 -11.95 -13.55
CA SER A 108 -8.00 -10.88 -12.63
C SER A 108 -8.18 -9.48 -13.25
N PHE A 109 -7.17 -8.61 -13.19
CA PHE A 109 -7.24 -7.21 -13.64
C PHE A 109 -7.55 -7.03 -15.14
N ILE A 110 -7.23 -8.00 -16.00
CA ILE A 110 -7.53 -7.91 -17.44
C ILE A 110 -8.93 -8.42 -17.80
N ASN A 111 -9.72 -8.83 -16.81
CA ASN A 111 -11.14 -9.03 -16.98
C ASN A 111 -11.82 -7.70 -17.28
N ALA A 112 -12.55 -7.59 -18.37
CA ALA A 112 -13.23 -6.35 -18.75
C ALA A 112 -14.23 -5.85 -17.70
N GLY A 113 -14.76 -6.77 -16.87
CA GLY A 113 -15.67 -6.46 -15.76
C GLY A 113 -14.97 -5.99 -14.47
N TYR A 114 -13.64 -6.13 -14.35
CA TYR A 114 -12.93 -5.83 -13.11
C TYR A 114 -13.25 -4.44 -12.54
N PRO A 115 -13.17 -3.33 -13.31
CA PRO A 115 -13.42 -2.00 -12.75
C PRO A 115 -14.84 -1.82 -12.21
N ALA A 116 -15.84 -2.45 -12.84
CA ALA A 116 -17.22 -2.42 -12.37
C ALA A 116 -17.42 -3.29 -11.11
N ARG A 117 -16.78 -4.47 -11.05
CA ARG A 117 -16.88 -5.39 -9.92
C ARG A 117 -16.20 -4.88 -8.66
N VAL A 118 -15.04 -4.23 -8.79
CA VAL A 118 -14.38 -3.61 -7.64
C VAL A 118 -15.20 -2.41 -7.12
N ALA A 119 -15.83 -1.66 -8.00
CA ALA A 119 -16.74 -0.57 -7.63
C ALA A 119 -18.00 -1.08 -6.90
N GLU A 120 -18.60 -2.17 -7.35
CA GLU A 120 -19.72 -2.84 -6.66
C GLU A 120 -19.34 -3.27 -5.24
N TYR A 121 -18.18 -3.91 -5.10
CA TYR A 121 -17.64 -4.28 -3.80
C TYR A 121 -17.42 -3.06 -2.91
N ALA A 122 -16.77 -2.02 -3.43
CA ALA A 122 -16.50 -0.80 -2.69
C ALA A 122 -17.78 -0.08 -2.24
N TYR A 123 -18.81 -0.05 -3.09
CA TYR A 123 -20.12 0.46 -2.72
C TYR A 123 -20.73 -0.33 -1.55
N ALA A 124 -20.71 -1.67 -1.63
CA ALA A 124 -21.27 -2.53 -0.59
C ALA A 124 -20.53 -2.35 0.76
N VAL A 125 -19.20 -2.17 0.74
CA VAL A 125 -18.41 -1.83 1.93
C VAL A 125 -18.82 -0.47 2.49
N ALA A 126 -18.92 0.55 1.66
CA ALA A 126 -19.27 1.90 2.08
C ALA A 126 -20.70 1.99 2.63
N GLU A 127 -21.65 1.33 1.99
CA GLU A 127 -23.05 1.25 2.45
C GLU A 127 -23.15 0.55 3.81
N ARG A 128 -22.37 -0.55 4.00
CA ARG A 128 -22.39 -1.33 5.24
C ARG A 128 -21.67 -0.65 6.40
N TYR A 129 -20.50 -0.11 6.15
CA TYR A 129 -19.60 0.35 7.20
C TYR A 129 -19.39 1.87 7.23
N GLY A 130 -20.05 2.63 6.37
CA GLY A 130 -19.86 4.07 6.27
C GLY A 130 -20.18 4.87 7.53
N ALA A 131 -20.92 4.29 8.49
CA ALA A 131 -21.14 4.88 9.82
C ALA A 131 -19.95 4.63 10.78
N LEU A 132 -19.06 3.67 10.48
CA LEU A 132 -17.92 3.28 11.31
C LEU A 132 -16.58 3.76 10.74
N ILE A 133 -16.46 3.87 9.41
CA ILE A 133 -15.22 4.08 8.69
C ILE A 133 -15.28 5.41 7.96
N GLU A 134 -14.25 6.24 8.14
CA GLU A 134 -14.09 7.51 7.44
C GLU A 134 -13.04 7.45 6.32
N CYS A 135 -11.97 6.67 6.51
CA CYS A 135 -10.79 6.65 5.65
C CYS A 135 -10.69 5.37 4.81
N TYR A 136 -10.46 5.53 3.51
CA TYR A 136 -10.34 4.43 2.55
C TYR A 136 -9.07 4.54 1.72
N THR A 137 -8.38 3.42 1.52
CA THR A 137 -7.38 3.23 0.47
C THR A 137 -8.04 2.40 -0.65
N PRO A 138 -8.25 2.95 -1.84
CA PRO A 138 -8.92 2.21 -2.92
C PRO A 138 -8.17 0.95 -3.35
N LEU A 139 -6.84 1.08 -3.52
CA LEU A 139 -5.92 -0.02 -3.79
C LEU A 139 -4.53 0.38 -3.30
N ASN A 140 -3.87 -0.52 -2.56
CA ASN A 140 -2.48 -0.33 -2.13
C ASN A 140 -1.51 -0.47 -3.31
N GLU A 141 -0.62 0.51 -3.47
CA GLU A 141 0.54 0.48 -4.38
C GLU A 141 0.20 0.00 -5.82
N PRO A 142 -0.61 0.73 -6.58
CA PRO A 142 -1.05 0.28 -7.90
C PRO A 142 0.08 -0.02 -8.88
N THR A 143 1.21 0.72 -8.78
CA THR A 143 2.39 0.49 -9.62
C THR A 143 3.10 -0.81 -9.29
N VAL A 144 3.19 -1.19 -8.01
CA VAL A 144 3.72 -2.50 -7.58
C VAL A 144 2.84 -3.62 -8.09
N ASN A 145 1.52 -3.47 -7.95
CA ASN A 145 0.58 -4.46 -8.48
C ASN A 145 0.74 -4.65 -9.99
N ALA A 146 0.83 -3.56 -10.75
CA ALA A 146 1.06 -3.62 -12.19
C ALA A 146 2.43 -4.21 -12.56
N GLU A 147 3.46 -3.94 -11.76
CA GLU A 147 4.81 -4.52 -11.93
C GLU A 147 4.79 -6.04 -11.79
N PHE A 148 4.21 -6.56 -10.69
CA PHE A 148 4.19 -8.00 -10.42
C PHE A 148 3.19 -8.77 -11.30
N SER A 149 2.03 -8.16 -11.59
CA SER A 149 0.96 -8.80 -12.36
C SER A 149 1.11 -8.62 -13.86
N GLY A 150 1.76 -7.53 -14.29
CA GLY A 150 1.81 -7.11 -15.69
C GLY A 150 3.19 -7.16 -16.32
N ARG A 151 4.28 -6.78 -15.61
CA ARG A 151 5.62 -6.76 -16.20
C ARG A 151 6.42 -8.01 -15.90
N ARG A 152 6.33 -8.53 -14.66
CA ARG A 152 7.14 -9.68 -14.20
C ARG A 152 6.46 -11.03 -14.33
N GLY A 153 5.17 -11.08 -14.57
CA GLY A 153 4.44 -12.34 -14.63
C GLY A 153 4.39 -13.14 -13.34
N CYS A 154 4.63 -12.49 -12.18
CA CYS A 154 4.69 -13.16 -10.88
C CYS A 154 3.31 -13.41 -10.27
N TRP A 155 2.38 -12.48 -10.49
CA TRP A 155 1.01 -12.52 -9.96
C TRP A 155 -0.03 -12.59 -11.08
N PRO A 156 -1.27 -13.03 -10.78
CA PRO A 156 -2.34 -12.99 -11.76
C PRO A 156 -2.54 -11.55 -12.30
N PRO A 157 -2.75 -11.36 -13.60
CA PRO A 157 -2.97 -12.33 -14.68
C PRO A 157 -1.70 -12.87 -15.36
N TYR A 158 -0.52 -12.71 -14.78
CA TYR A 158 0.77 -13.23 -15.25
C TYR A 158 1.18 -12.71 -16.63
N LEU A 159 0.95 -11.45 -16.90
CA LEU A 159 1.46 -10.77 -18.10
C LEU A 159 2.93 -10.39 -17.88
N GLU A 160 3.63 -10.14 -19.00
CA GLU A 160 5.05 -9.79 -19.00
C GLU A 160 5.32 -8.55 -19.86
N GLY A 161 6.41 -7.86 -19.57
CA GLY A 161 6.88 -6.71 -20.32
C GLY A 161 6.05 -5.44 -20.14
N ASP A 162 6.44 -4.39 -20.84
CA ASP A 162 5.79 -3.07 -20.69
C ASP A 162 4.33 -3.06 -21.20
N ASP A 163 4.01 -3.82 -22.24
CA ASP A 163 2.61 -3.96 -22.71
C ASP A 163 1.72 -4.57 -21.63
N GLY A 164 2.22 -5.58 -20.92
CA GLY A 164 1.53 -6.21 -19.80
C GLY A 164 1.38 -5.26 -18.63
N TYR A 165 2.44 -4.53 -18.27
CA TYR A 165 2.43 -3.53 -17.22
C TYR A 165 1.38 -2.44 -17.48
N VAL A 166 1.43 -1.83 -18.65
CA VAL A 166 0.51 -0.74 -19.03
C VAL A 166 -0.93 -1.25 -19.06
N LYS A 167 -1.17 -2.44 -19.60
CA LYS A 167 -2.51 -3.04 -19.66
C LYS A 167 -3.11 -3.25 -18.25
N VAL A 168 -2.32 -3.76 -17.31
CA VAL A 168 -2.78 -3.97 -15.92
C VAL A 168 -2.95 -2.63 -15.22
N LEU A 169 -1.99 -1.70 -15.36
CA LEU A 169 -2.04 -0.39 -14.72
C LEU A 169 -3.28 0.41 -15.12
N MET A 170 -3.61 0.43 -16.41
CA MET A 170 -4.78 1.14 -16.95
C MET A 170 -6.08 0.60 -16.36
N GLN A 171 -6.20 -0.71 -16.20
CA GLN A 171 -7.38 -1.33 -15.57
C GLN A 171 -7.46 -1.06 -14.07
N ILE A 172 -6.32 -1.16 -13.37
CA ILE A 172 -6.22 -0.81 -11.95
C ILE A 172 -6.61 0.65 -11.73
N ALA A 173 -6.04 1.58 -12.48
CA ALA A 173 -6.36 3.01 -12.37
C ALA A 173 -7.85 3.27 -12.64
N ARG A 174 -8.45 2.60 -13.62
CA ARG A 174 -9.89 2.67 -13.89
C ARG A 174 -10.71 2.12 -12.72
N GLY A 175 -10.27 1.00 -12.14
CA GLY A 175 -10.87 0.42 -10.92
C GLY A 175 -10.82 1.40 -9.76
N ILE A 176 -9.70 2.08 -9.52
CA ILE A 176 -9.55 3.09 -8.44
C ILE A 176 -10.53 4.25 -8.64
N VAL A 177 -10.63 4.80 -9.86
CA VAL A 177 -11.59 5.88 -10.15
C VAL A 177 -13.02 5.46 -9.83
N LEU A 178 -13.44 4.27 -10.31
CA LEU A 178 -14.81 3.78 -10.08
C LEU A 178 -15.04 3.40 -8.60
N THR A 179 -14.04 2.87 -7.91
CA THR A 179 -14.08 2.62 -6.46
C THR A 179 -14.35 3.90 -5.67
N ILE A 180 -13.61 4.99 -5.94
CA ILE A 180 -13.79 6.28 -5.28
C ILE A 180 -15.18 6.84 -5.54
N GLN A 181 -15.68 6.74 -6.78
CA GLN A 181 -17.02 7.18 -7.14
C GLN A 181 -18.10 6.35 -6.41
N ALA A 182 -17.92 5.03 -6.33
CA ALA A 182 -18.82 4.12 -5.65
C ALA A 182 -18.88 4.36 -4.13
N VAL A 183 -17.75 4.53 -3.47
CA VAL A 183 -17.70 4.86 -2.03
C VAL A 183 -18.41 6.20 -1.76
N ARG A 184 -18.22 7.22 -2.61
CA ARG A 184 -18.95 8.51 -2.49
C ARG A 184 -20.46 8.39 -2.68
N GLN A 185 -20.92 7.37 -3.37
CA GLN A 185 -22.37 7.10 -3.50
C GLN A 185 -22.92 6.39 -2.26
N GLY A 186 -22.14 5.49 -1.64
CA GLY A 186 -22.54 4.72 -0.47
C GLY A 186 -22.39 5.47 0.86
N GLN A 187 -21.57 6.52 0.90
CA GLN A 187 -21.22 7.25 2.14
C GLN A 187 -21.03 8.75 1.89
N SER A 188 -21.48 9.56 2.84
CA SER A 188 -21.22 10.99 2.84
C SER A 188 -19.83 11.32 3.42
N ASN A 189 -19.07 12.17 2.70
CA ASN A 189 -17.79 12.70 3.14
C ASN A 189 -16.67 11.67 3.44
N PRO A 190 -16.48 10.61 2.64
CA PRO A 190 -15.35 9.71 2.80
C PRO A 190 -14.03 10.45 2.54
N VAL A 191 -12.98 10.03 3.26
CA VAL A 191 -11.61 10.49 3.08
C VAL A 191 -10.83 9.43 2.30
N PHE A 192 -10.17 9.84 1.21
CA PHE A 192 -9.36 8.95 0.39
C PHE A 192 -7.87 9.20 0.64
N VAL A 193 -7.22 8.15 1.15
CA VAL A 193 -5.77 8.05 1.28
C VAL A 193 -5.28 7.19 0.11
N GLN A 194 -4.78 7.79 -0.94
CA GLN A 194 -4.19 7.04 -2.06
C GLN A 194 -2.76 6.67 -1.70
N VAL A 195 -2.50 5.38 -1.60
CA VAL A 195 -1.22 4.83 -1.15
C VAL A 195 -0.36 4.44 -2.34
N GLU A 196 0.82 5.04 -2.44
CA GLU A 196 1.77 4.79 -3.52
C GLU A 196 3.09 4.24 -2.96
N ALA A 197 3.64 3.24 -3.66
CA ALA A 197 5.01 2.82 -3.46
C ALA A 197 5.94 3.90 -3.97
N MET A 198 6.66 4.53 -3.08
CA MET A 198 7.55 5.62 -3.44
C MET A 198 9.00 5.24 -3.20
N GLY A 199 9.88 5.83 -3.98
CA GLY A 199 11.31 5.63 -3.88
C GLY A 199 12.07 6.95 -3.97
N TRP A 200 13.37 6.85 -3.82
CA TRP A 200 14.26 7.96 -4.08
C TRP A 200 15.51 7.46 -4.79
N SER A 201 15.70 7.92 -6.00
CA SER A 201 16.92 7.65 -6.75
C SER A 201 17.67 8.93 -7.06
N TRP A 202 18.99 8.83 -7.18
CA TRP A 202 19.87 9.91 -7.60
C TRP A 202 20.91 9.37 -8.58
N ALA A 203 21.52 10.26 -9.35
CA ALA A 203 22.55 9.92 -10.29
C ALA A 203 23.93 10.29 -9.72
N GLU A 204 24.86 9.35 -9.63
CA GLU A 204 26.27 9.67 -9.29
C GLU A 204 27.00 10.34 -10.46
N SER A 205 26.49 10.15 -11.69
CA SER A 205 27.00 10.80 -12.90
C SER A 205 25.84 11.42 -13.69
N PRO A 206 26.01 12.61 -14.29
CA PRO A 206 24.99 13.24 -15.14
C PRO A 206 24.45 12.36 -16.26
N VAL A 207 25.20 11.35 -16.71
CA VAL A 207 24.78 10.40 -17.72
C VAL A 207 23.55 9.59 -17.30
N HIS A 208 23.30 9.45 -16.01
CA HIS A 208 22.16 8.70 -15.45
C HIS A 208 20.98 9.59 -15.04
N SER A 209 21.03 10.90 -15.27
CA SER A 209 19.97 11.82 -14.83
C SER A 209 18.60 11.48 -15.46
N ALA A 210 18.58 11.03 -16.70
CA ALA A 210 17.35 10.62 -17.37
C ALA A 210 16.69 9.39 -16.71
N LEU A 211 17.46 8.49 -16.11
CA LEU A 211 16.94 7.33 -15.39
C LEU A 211 16.26 7.74 -14.08
N VAL A 212 16.83 8.72 -13.38
CA VAL A 212 16.22 9.29 -12.16
C VAL A 212 14.88 9.94 -12.48
N GLU A 213 14.79 10.70 -13.57
CA GLU A 213 13.52 11.30 -14.01
C GLU A 213 12.50 10.23 -14.42
N ASN A 214 12.95 9.20 -15.13
CA ASN A 214 12.10 8.09 -15.50
C ASN A 214 11.53 7.36 -14.28
N ASP A 215 12.35 7.05 -13.27
CA ASP A 215 11.89 6.46 -12.01
C ASP A 215 10.76 7.30 -11.39
N ARG A 216 10.99 8.60 -11.20
CA ARG A 216 10.02 9.54 -10.59
C ARG A 216 8.70 9.63 -11.35
N ASN A 217 8.76 9.56 -12.68
CA ASN A 217 7.56 9.63 -13.51
C ASN A 217 6.74 8.33 -13.43
N HIS A 218 7.41 7.17 -13.35
CA HIS A 218 6.73 5.88 -13.26
C HIS A 218 6.12 5.61 -11.88
N GLU A 219 6.80 6.00 -10.79
CA GLU A 219 6.32 5.79 -9.42
C GLU A 219 4.94 6.39 -9.16
N LEU A 220 4.63 7.53 -9.77
CA LEU A 220 3.39 8.27 -9.56
C LEU A 220 2.43 8.23 -10.75
N LEU A 221 2.69 7.37 -11.74
CA LEU A 221 1.87 7.27 -12.95
C LEU A 221 0.42 6.89 -12.64
N ALA A 222 0.19 5.97 -11.71
CA ALA A 222 -1.17 5.60 -11.29
C ALA A 222 -1.90 6.80 -10.69
N PHE A 223 -1.23 7.54 -9.80
CA PHE A 223 -1.77 8.76 -9.20
C PHE A 223 -2.10 9.83 -10.24
N ASP A 224 -1.20 10.05 -11.21
CA ASP A 224 -1.40 11.02 -12.28
C ASP A 224 -2.57 10.61 -13.20
N LEU A 225 -2.75 9.31 -13.49
CA LEU A 225 -3.91 8.79 -14.24
C LEU A 225 -5.22 9.07 -13.49
N VAL A 226 -5.35 8.62 -12.23
CA VAL A 226 -6.63 8.72 -11.50
C VAL A 226 -7.02 10.16 -11.18
N THR A 227 -6.05 11.07 -11.08
CA THR A 227 -6.28 12.51 -10.87
C THR A 227 -6.37 13.32 -12.16
N GLY A 228 -6.34 12.65 -13.34
CA GLY A 228 -6.53 13.28 -14.64
C GLY A 228 -5.36 14.16 -15.11
N ARG A 229 -4.15 13.90 -14.65
CA ARG A 229 -2.95 14.70 -14.95
C ARG A 229 -2.19 14.22 -16.18
N VAL A 230 -2.53 13.03 -16.71
CA VAL A 230 -1.88 12.47 -17.89
C VAL A 230 -2.49 13.08 -19.15
N GLY A 231 -1.85 14.13 -19.68
CA GLY A 231 -2.18 14.79 -20.95
C GLY A 231 -0.99 14.75 -21.90
N VAL A 232 -1.11 15.38 -23.06
CA VAL A 232 -0.09 15.38 -24.15
C VAL A 232 1.29 15.91 -23.71
N LEU A 233 1.37 16.67 -22.64
CA LEU A 233 2.63 17.19 -22.09
C LEU A 233 3.18 16.29 -20.96
N HIS A 234 2.49 15.21 -20.59
CA HIS A 234 2.96 14.31 -19.55
C HIS A 234 4.17 13.51 -20.06
N PRO A 235 5.26 13.37 -19.26
CA PRO A 235 6.49 12.69 -19.70
C PRO A 235 6.27 11.25 -20.21
N LEU A 236 5.25 10.56 -19.70
CA LEU A 236 4.92 9.18 -20.09
C LEU A 236 3.78 9.10 -21.12
N TRP A 237 3.36 10.21 -21.73
CA TRP A 237 2.30 10.18 -22.75
C TRP A 237 2.66 9.28 -23.93
N GLU A 238 3.84 9.48 -24.54
CA GLU A 238 4.30 8.69 -25.67
C GLU A 238 4.55 7.22 -25.28
N TYR A 239 5.08 6.99 -24.08
CA TYR A 239 5.24 5.64 -23.53
C TYR A 239 3.91 4.90 -23.47
N LEU A 240 2.87 5.49 -22.91
CA LEU A 240 1.55 4.88 -22.81
C LEU A 240 0.96 4.56 -24.20
N GLN A 241 1.08 5.48 -25.16
CA GLN A 241 0.61 5.25 -26.53
C GLN A 241 1.40 4.16 -27.25
N ALA A 242 2.72 4.11 -27.08
CA ALA A 242 3.57 3.07 -27.63
C ALA A 242 3.19 1.66 -27.13
N HIS A 243 2.63 1.58 -25.89
CA HIS A 243 2.15 0.34 -25.26
C HIS A 243 0.62 0.15 -25.35
N GLY A 244 0.00 0.72 -26.39
CA GLY A 244 -1.36 0.41 -26.82
C GLY A 244 -2.47 1.20 -26.14
N VAL A 245 -2.16 2.24 -25.36
CA VAL A 245 -3.20 3.12 -24.77
C VAL A 245 -3.65 4.14 -25.81
N SER A 246 -4.94 4.15 -26.11
CA SER A 246 -5.53 5.12 -27.04
C SER A 246 -5.71 6.51 -26.38
N GLN A 247 -5.74 7.53 -27.21
CA GLN A 247 -6.05 8.90 -26.76
C GLN A 247 -7.41 8.96 -26.02
N SER A 248 -8.42 8.26 -26.52
CA SER A 248 -9.76 8.22 -25.90
C SER A 248 -9.76 7.58 -24.51
N GLU A 249 -8.87 6.63 -24.23
CA GLU A 249 -8.70 6.06 -22.88
C GLU A 249 -8.06 7.07 -21.92
N LEU A 250 -7.07 7.85 -22.38
CA LEU A 250 -6.47 8.91 -21.58
C LEU A 250 -7.45 10.06 -21.33
N GLU A 251 -8.24 10.43 -22.35
CA GLU A 251 -9.33 11.41 -22.21
C GLU A 251 -10.38 10.96 -21.20
N TRP A 252 -10.68 9.67 -21.12
CA TRP A 252 -11.58 9.13 -20.11
C TRP A 252 -11.10 9.44 -18.69
N PHE A 253 -9.80 9.27 -18.39
CA PHE A 253 -9.23 9.61 -17.08
C PHE A 253 -9.31 11.11 -16.80
N HIS A 254 -9.09 11.93 -17.82
CA HIS A 254 -9.22 13.39 -17.67
C HIS A 254 -10.67 13.79 -17.33
N VAL A 255 -11.66 13.23 -18.02
CA VAL A 255 -13.09 13.49 -17.78
C VAL A 255 -13.58 12.90 -16.45
N LYS A 256 -13.08 11.75 -16.05
CA LYS A 256 -13.49 11.01 -14.86
C LYS A 256 -12.58 11.22 -13.65
N ALA A 257 -11.64 12.14 -13.75
CA ALA A 257 -10.68 12.44 -12.70
C ALA A 257 -11.35 12.54 -11.31
N VAL A 258 -10.69 12.01 -10.31
CA VAL A 258 -11.17 12.03 -8.93
C VAL A 258 -10.25 12.85 -8.03
N SER A 259 -10.79 13.45 -6.99
CA SER A 259 -9.98 14.10 -5.96
C SER A 259 -9.54 13.09 -4.91
N ILE A 260 -8.30 13.22 -4.48
CA ILE A 260 -7.67 12.50 -3.37
C ILE A 260 -7.50 13.49 -2.22
N ASP A 261 -7.70 13.06 -0.99
CA ASP A 261 -7.61 13.91 0.19
C ASP A 261 -6.20 13.88 0.81
N VAL A 262 -5.53 12.72 0.77
CA VAL A 262 -4.18 12.51 1.32
C VAL A 262 -3.38 11.63 0.36
N LEU A 263 -2.14 12.04 0.05
CA LEU A 263 -1.18 11.18 -0.64
C LEU A 263 -0.40 10.37 0.37
N GLY A 264 -0.58 9.05 0.33
CA GLY A 264 0.12 8.08 1.16
C GLY A 264 1.47 7.71 0.57
N VAL A 265 2.48 7.68 1.42
CA VAL A 265 3.88 7.38 1.09
C VAL A 265 4.28 6.07 1.74
N ASN A 266 4.51 5.05 0.92
CA ASN A 266 5.17 3.82 1.35
C ASN A 266 6.65 3.92 0.97
N LEU A 267 7.55 3.94 1.96
CA LEU A 267 8.98 4.08 1.73
C LEU A 267 9.78 3.15 2.62
N TYR A 268 10.68 2.40 1.99
CA TYR A 268 11.54 1.41 2.65
C TYR A 268 13.02 1.60 2.26
N PRO A 269 13.98 1.04 3.00
CA PRO A 269 15.41 1.14 2.63
C PRO A 269 15.71 0.70 1.19
N TRP A 270 15.03 -0.32 0.71
CA TRP A 270 15.21 -0.88 -0.64
C TRP A 270 14.44 -0.15 -1.75
N SER A 271 13.69 0.91 -1.43
CA SER A 271 12.86 1.65 -2.40
C SER A 271 13.65 2.61 -3.29
N GLY A 272 14.98 2.56 -3.31
CA GLY A 272 15.76 3.46 -4.14
C GLY A 272 17.27 3.19 -4.09
N GLY A 273 18.04 4.18 -4.49
CA GLY A 273 19.50 4.10 -4.52
C GLY A 273 20.12 4.96 -5.62
N ALA A 274 21.45 4.92 -5.69
CA ALA A 274 22.24 5.62 -6.70
C ALA A 274 22.20 4.88 -8.05
N TRP A 275 21.93 5.60 -9.13
CA TRP A 275 22.19 5.12 -10.46
C TRP A 275 23.69 5.25 -10.76
N VAL A 276 24.32 4.11 -11.05
CA VAL A 276 25.75 3.99 -11.34
C VAL A 276 25.95 3.17 -12.61
N THR A 277 27.12 3.24 -13.21
CA THR A 277 27.52 2.32 -14.27
C THR A 277 28.09 1.04 -13.64
N GLY A 278 27.43 -0.08 -13.88
CA GLY A 278 27.86 -1.39 -13.40
C GLY A 278 29.14 -1.90 -14.06
N THR A 279 29.64 -3.02 -13.59
CA THR A 279 30.86 -3.66 -14.10
C THR A 279 30.73 -4.17 -15.54
N ASP A 280 29.51 -4.37 -16.01
CA ASP A 280 29.13 -4.74 -17.37
C ASP A 280 28.89 -3.54 -18.30
N ASN A 281 29.19 -2.32 -17.83
CA ASN A 281 28.91 -1.04 -18.46
C ASN A 281 27.40 -0.75 -18.66
N GLN A 282 26.51 -1.47 -17.96
CA GLN A 282 25.08 -1.15 -17.94
C GLN A 282 24.73 -0.32 -16.70
N PRO A 283 23.70 0.56 -16.80
CA PRO A 283 23.23 1.28 -15.63
C PRO A 283 22.56 0.31 -14.65
N CYS A 284 22.88 0.46 -13.37
CA CYS A 284 22.23 -0.29 -12.29
C CYS A 284 22.03 0.60 -11.07
N ARG A 285 21.05 0.25 -10.22
CA ARG A 285 20.89 0.91 -8.91
C ARG A 285 21.76 0.24 -7.86
N HIS A 286 22.43 1.05 -7.04
CA HIS A 286 23.30 0.60 -5.97
C HIS A 286 22.98 1.31 -4.66
N GLY A 287 23.14 0.60 -3.55
CA GLY A 287 22.89 1.10 -2.19
C GLY A 287 21.45 1.03 -1.74
N GLU A 288 21.21 1.53 -0.55
CA GLU A 288 19.88 1.62 0.07
C GLU A 288 19.62 3.07 0.51
N LEU A 289 18.35 3.38 0.77
CA LEU A 289 17.96 4.64 1.37
C LEU A 289 18.36 4.68 2.86
N THR A 290 18.61 5.89 3.34
CA THR A 290 18.56 6.22 4.77
C THR A 290 17.20 6.81 5.10
N GLY A 291 16.78 6.83 6.36
CA GLY A 291 15.51 7.43 6.75
C GLY A 291 15.40 8.93 6.41
N ALA A 292 16.53 9.61 6.22
CA ALA A 292 16.54 11.02 5.80
C ALA A 292 15.90 11.26 4.42
N HIS A 293 15.99 10.28 3.50
CA HIS A 293 15.37 10.40 2.17
C HIS A 293 13.83 10.45 2.22
N MET A 294 13.22 10.09 3.35
CA MET A 294 11.78 10.33 3.58
C MET A 294 11.44 11.82 3.41
N ALA A 295 12.31 12.71 3.87
CA ALA A 295 12.08 14.15 3.69
C ALA A 295 12.16 14.58 2.22
N ASP A 296 13.06 14.01 1.44
CA ASP A 296 13.21 14.32 0.01
C ASP A 296 11.97 13.88 -0.78
N VAL A 297 11.49 12.65 -0.52
CA VAL A 297 10.24 12.13 -1.12
C VAL A 297 9.06 13.02 -0.78
N MET A 298 8.93 13.45 0.49
CA MET A 298 7.83 14.30 0.91
C MET A 298 7.89 15.70 0.29
N ARG A 299 9.05 16.33 0.25
CA ARG A 299 9.23 17.64 -0.41
C ARG A 299 8.91 17.57 -1.90
N TYR A 300 9.38 16.51 -2.58
CA TYR A 300 9.07 16.29 -3.99
C TYR A 300 7.56 16.13 -4.21
N SER A 301 6.91 15.26 -3.43
CA SER A 301 5.47 15.00 -3.53
C SER A 301 4.63 16.25 -3.25
N TRP A 302 4.97 16.99 -2.20
CA TRP A 302 4.32 18.26 -1.89
C TRP A 302 4.53 19.30 -3.01
N GLY A 303 5.75 19.41 -3.51
CA GLY A 303 6.05 20.34 -4.63
C GLY A 303 5.20 20.05 -5.87
N LYS A 304 4.95 18.77 -6.16
CA LYS A 304 4.20 18.35 -7.35
C LYS A 304 2.68 18.41 -7.16
N TYR A 305 2.14 18.05 -6.00
CA TYR A 305 0.70 17.80 -5.82
C TYR A 305 -0.01 18.77 -4.87
N GLN A 306 0.71 19.39 -3.94
CA GLN A 306 0.15 20.30 -2.91
C GLN A 306 -0.98 19.63 -2.08
N LEU A 307 -0.86 18.34 -1.82
CA LEU A 307 -1.81 17.57 -1.01
C LEU A 307 -1.20 17.25 0.36
N PRO A 308 -2.01 17.11 1.41
CA PRO A 308 -1.56 16.53 2.66
C PRO A 308 -0.89 15.17 2.42
N LEU A 309 0.20 14.91 3.14
CA LEU A 309 0.99 13.68 3.02
C LEU A 309 0.83 12.83 4.27
N MET A 310 0.90 11.53 4.12
CA MET A 310 0.96 10.58 5.24
C MET A 310 1.99 9.50 4.94
N VAL A 311 2.87 9.18 5.89
CA VAL A 311 3.62 7.92 5.81
C VAL A 311 2.62 6.81 6.07
N THR A 312 2.31 6.05 5.01
CA THR A 312 1.33 4.95 5.07
C THR A 312 1.98 3.60 5.30
N GLU A 313 3.26 3.46 4.91
CA GLU A 313 4.09 2.32 5.28
C GLU A 313 5.56 2.70 5.37
N THR A 314 6.22 2.26 6.42
CA THR A 314 7.68 2.26 6.51
C THR A 314 8.17 1.28 7.57
N SER A 315 9.25 0.60 7.29
CA SER A 315 10.08 -0.16 8.22
C SER A 315 11.40 -0.56 7.57
N ALA A 316 12.20 -1.43 8.21
CA ALA A 316 13.46 -1.90 7.64
C ALA A 316 13.66 -3.40 7.86
N ARG A 317 14.10 -4.12 6.83
CA ARG A 317 14.47 -5.54 6.89
C ARG A 317 15.84 -5.68 7.56
N ARG A 318 15.87 -5.40 8.87
CA ARG A 318 17.07 -5.37 9.71
C ARG A 318 16.76 -5.96 11.08
N ASP A 319 17.79 -6.15 11.91
CA ASP A 319 17.61 -6.47 13.32
C ASP A 319 16.88 -5.33 14.08
N VAL A 320 16.51 -5.58 15.33
CA VAL A 320 15.75 -4.61 16.16
C VAL A 320 16.50 -3.27 16.29
N SER A 321 17.84 -3.30 16.36
CA SER A 321 18.66 -2.08 16.43
C SER A 321 18.58 -1.29 15.14
N GLY A 322 18.77 -1.95 14.00
CA GLY A 322 18.66 -1.32 12.67
C GLY A 322 17.25 -0.78 12.38
N ARG A 323 16.19 -1.50 12.79
CA ARG A 323 14.80 -1.01 12.73
C ARG A 323 14.60 0.23 13.61
N SER A 324 15.24 0.28 14.80
CA SER A 324 15.16 1.45 15.68
C SER A 324 15.80 2.69 15.06
N VAL A 325 16.97 2.53 14.43
CA VAL A 325 17.64 3.64 13.70
C VAL A 325 16.76 4.16 12.58
N TRP A 326 16.20 3.26 11.76
CA TRP A 326 15.31 3.65 10.67
C TRP A 326 14.06 4.39 11.17
N MET A 327 13.44 3.92 12.27
CA MET A 327 12.31 4.59 12.90
C MET A 327 12.64 6.03 13.33
N ASP A 328 13.78 6.21 13.98
CA ASP A 328 14.20 7.52 14.45
C ASP A 328 14.49 8.48 13.30
N GLU A 329 15.19 8.01 12.28
CA GLU A 329 15.54 8.81 11.10
C GLU A 329 14.29 9.25 10.35
N THR A 330 13.35 8.32 10.09
CA THR A 330 12.13 8.62 9.34
C THR A 330 11.17 9.53 10.11
N ILE A 331 11.02 9.34 11.42
CA ILE A 331 10.21 10.25 12.25
C ILE A 331 10.87 11.64 12.33
N SER A 332 12.19 11.70 12.43
CA SER A 332 12.92 12.97 12.42
C SER A 332 12.75 13.69 11.09
N ALA A 333 12.79 12.97 9.96
CA ALA A 333 12.53 13.52 8.63
C ALA A 333 11.11 14.07 8.50
N VAL A 334 10.11 13.35 9.00
CA VAL A 334 8.70 13.82 9.03
C VAL A 334 8.58 15.12 9.83
N ARG A 335 9.17 15.18 11.03
CA ARG A 335 9.13 16.39 11.87
C ARG A 335 9.82 17.59 11.20
N ALA A 336 10.95 17.35 10.51
CA ALA A 336 11.66 18.39 9.78
C ALA A 336 10.76 18.99 8.67
N VAL A 337 10.13 18.13 7.88
CA VAL A 337 9.22 18.53 6.79
C VAL A 337 7.98 19.27 7.32
N GLN A 338 7.43 18.84 8.46
CA GLN A 338 6.35 19.57 9.14
C GLN A 338 6.82 20.97 9.60
N GLY A 339 8.07 21.07 10.10
CA GLY A 339 8.69 22.36 10.46
C GLY A 339 8.85 23.33 9.29
N GLU A 340 8.90 22.82 8.07
CA GLU A 340 8.91 23.61 6.81
C GLU A 340 7.50 24.05 6.37
N GLY A 341 6.45 23.67 7.12
CA GLY A 341 5.06 24.02 6.81
C GLY A 341 4.37 23.06 5.84
N ILE A 342 5.00 21.94 5.48
CA ILE A 342 4.37 20.89 4.66
C ILE A 342 3.42 20.06 5.54
N PRO A 343 2.15 19.91 5.14
CA PRO A 343 1.16 19.21 5.95
C PRO A 343 1.36 17.69 5.89
N VAL A 344 2.19 17.14 6.79
CA VAL A 344 2.26 15.70 7.02
C VAL A 344 1.29 15.36 8.15
N VAL A 345 0.25 14.58 7.82
CA VAL A 345 -0.90 14.35 8.69
C VAL A 345 -0.86 12.99 9.42
N GLY A 346 0.16 12.19 9.19
CA GLY A 346 0.30 10.93 9.93
C GLY A 346 1.56 10.15 9.62
N TYR A 347 1.82 9.16 10.48
CA TYR A 347 2.94 8.25 10.35
C TYR A 347 2.51 6.84 10.76
N THR A 348 2.78 5.88 9.88
CA THR A 348 2.45 4.47 10.07
C THR A 348 3.71 3.62 10.06
N TRP A 349 4.03 2.95 11.18
CA TRP A 349 4.97 1.84 11.16
C TRP A 349 4.28 0.60 10.60
N PHE A 350 4.81 0.01 9.54
CA PHE A 350 4.16 -1.09 8.85
C PHE A 350 5.13 -2.23 8.51
N PRO A 351 4.74 -3.49 8.74
CA PRO A 351 3.55 -3.91 9.49
C PRO A 351 3.75 -3.85 11.01
N ALA A 352 2.70 -4.05 11.77
CA ALA A 352 2.78 -4.16 13.24
C ALA A 352 3.53 -5.41 13.68
N MET A 353 3.35 -6.51 12.94
CA MET A 353 3.85 -7.84 13.26
C MET A 353 4.67 -8.40 12.10
N THR A 354 5.33 -9.53 12.32
CA THR A 354 5.97 -10.32 11.25
C THR A 354 5.01 -10.58 10.11
N MET A 355 5.48 -10.39 8.89
CA MET A 355 4.79 -10.76 7.66
C MET A 355 5.44 -11.98 7.00
N ILE A 356 4.83 -12.49 5.95
CA ILE A 356 5.35 -13.58 5.15
C ILE A 356 6.04 -13.03 3.90
N ASP A 357 7.25 -13.51 3.62
CA ASP A 357 7.95 -13.15 2.38
C ASP A 357 7.12 -13.59 1.16
N TRP A 358 6.96 -12.71 0.19
CA TRP A 358 6.22 -13.01 -1.03
C TRP A 358 6.81 -14.16 -1.85
N GLU A 359 8.11 -14.50 -1.64
CA GLU A 359 8.74 -15.69 -2.20
C GLU A 359 8.14 -17.00 -1.68
N TYR A 360 7.43 -16.99 -0.54
CA TYR A 360 6.62 -18.13 -0.08
C TYR A 360 5.77 -18.73 -1.18
N ARG A 361 5.30 -17.89 -2.08
CA ARG A 361 4.47 -18.30 -3.23
C ARG A 361 5.21 -19.23 -4.19
N ASN A 362 6.53 -19.10 -4.30
CA ASN A 362 7.31 -19.60 -5.42
C ASN A 362 8.10 -20.90 -5.12
N ASP A 363 8.52 -21.16 -3.89
CA ASP A 363 9.58 -22.14 -3.64
C ASP A 363 9.17 -23.42 -2.87
N GLY A 364 7.95 -23.48 -2.33
CA GLY A 364 7.45 -24.66 -1.62
C GLY A 364 8.08 -24.95 -0.25
N LYS A 365 8.96 -24.08 0.26
CA LYS A 365 9.59 -24.22 1.56
C LYS A 365 8.60 -24.04 2.72
N PRO A 366 8.95 -24.46 3.95
CA PRO A 366 8.12 -24.25 5.13
C PRO A 366 7.88 -22.76 5.42
N LEU A 367 6.73 -22.44 6.02
CA LEU A 367 6.36 -21.07 6.43
C LEU A 367 7.44 -20.39 7.28
N THR A 368 8.12 -21.16 8.14
CA THR A 368 9.17 -20.65 9.04
C THR A 368 10.37 -20.06 8.33
N GLU A 369 10.63 -20.45 7.08
CA GLU A 369 11.71 -19.87 6.27
C GLU A 369 11.31 -18.56 5.58
N HIS A 370 10.02 -18.21 5.65
CA HIS A 370 9.46 -17.01 5.03
C HIS A 370 9.00 -15.95 6.04
N LEU A 371 9.28 -16.12 7.33
CA LEU A 371 8.96 -15.11 8.33
C LEU A 371 9.87 -13.89 8.16
N VAL A 372 9.28 -12.73 7.87
CA VAL A 372 10.00 -11.46 7.71
C VAL A 372 9.68 -10.53 8.88
N HIS A 373 10.69 -10.30 9.71
CA HIS A 373 10.56 -9.46 10.90
C HIS A 373 10.78 -7.98 10.55
N LEU A 374 9.70 -7.28 10.29
CA LEU A 374 9.65 -5.83 10.05
C LEU A 374 8.92 -5.09 11.16
N GLY A 375 8.17 -5.83 11.97
CA GLY A 375 7.16 -5.31 12.88
C GLY A 375 7.69 -4.75 14.20
N LEU A 376 6.73 -4.35 15.01
CA LEU A 376 6.91 -4.00 16.41
C LEU A 376 6.92 -5.25 17.30
N TRP A 377 6.28 -6.31 16.81
CA TRP A 377 6.30 -7.66 17.38
C TRP A 377 6.88 -8.63 16.34
N ASP A 378 7.85 -9.43 16.78
CA ASP A 378 8.37 -10.52 15.97
C ASP A 378 7.59 -11.80 16.29
N SER A 379 7.11 -12.50 15.25
CA SER A 379 6.27 -13.71 15.44
C SER A 379 7.09 -14.98 15.22
N GLU A 380 6.89 -15.97 16.07
CA GLU A 380 7.53 -17.26 15.98
C GLU A 380 6.51 -18.37 16.17
N LEU A 381 6.65 -19.47 15.42
CA LEU A 381 5.82 -20.65 15.63
C LEU A 381 6.22 -21.37 16.92
N ASN A 382 5.25 -21.56 17.82
CA ASN A 382 5.44 -22.43 18.98
C ASN A 382 5.28 -23.92 18.60
N HIS A 383 5.45 -24.81 19.57
CA HIS A 383 5.32 -26.26 19.37
C HIS A 383 3.89 -26.72 18.97
N ASP A 384 2.87 -25.91 19.24
CA ASP A 384 1.48 -26.18 18.85
C ASP A 384 1.15 -25.62 17.46
N GLY A 385 2.11 -25.03 16.76
CA GLY A 385 1.93 -24.45 15.43
C GLY A 385 1.21 -23.09 15.47
N VAL A 386 1.18 -22.41 16.63
CA VAL A 386 0.62 -21.06 16.76
C VAL A 386 1.72 -20.02 16.65
N LEU A 387 1.50 -18.96 15.85
CA LEU A 387 2.38 -17.81 15.76
C LEU A 387 2.22 -16.89 16.98
N VAL A 388 3.18 -16.97 17.88
CA VAL A 388 3.24 -16.12 19.09
C VAL A 388 3.85 -14.76 18.74
N ARG A 389 3.20 -13.67 19.15
CA ARG A 389 3.66 -12.28 18.92
C ARG A 389 4.60 -11.85 20.05
N ASN A 390 5.90 -11.92 19.84
CA ASN A 390 6.91 -11.53 20.81
C ASN A 390 7.20 -10.03 20.73
N PRO A 391 7.03 -9.25 21.81
CA PRO A 391 7.30 -7.82 21.78
C PRO A 391 8.80 -7.55 21.59
N THR A 392 9.11 -6.61 20.70
CA THR A 392 10.47 -6.09 20.55
C THR A 392 10.63 -4.74 21.29
N ALA A 393 11.87 -4.27 21.43
CA ALA A 393 12.12 -2.93 21.97
C ALA A 393 11.50 -1.80 21.11
N LEU A 394 11.17 -2.08 19.85
CA LEU A 394 10.50 -1.13 18.95
C LEU A 394 9.10 -0.78 19.41
N ALA A 395 8.32 -1.72 19.95
CA ALA A 395 6.97 -1.46 20.44
C ALA A 395 6.97 -0.37 21.52
N ALA A 396 7.85 -0.54 22.52
CA ALA A 396 8.01 0.46 23.59
C ALA A 396 8.57 1.80 23.07
N ARG A 397 9.48 1.76 22.08
CA ARG A 397 10.03 2.96 21.46
C ARG A 397 8.95 3.73 20.69
N TYR A 398 8.16 3.04 19.89
CA TYR A 398 7.06 3.63 19.13
C TYR A 398 5.99 4.24 20.04
N GLN A 399 5.67 3.54 21.13
CA GLN A 399 4.75 4.06 22.16
C GLN A 399 5.24 5.37 22.77
N ARG A 400 6.56 5.52 23.05
CA ARG A 400 7.12 6.79 23.55
C ARG A 400 6.99 7.93 22.54
N TYR A 401 7.13 7.67 21.23
CA TYR A 401 6.86 8.66 20.18
C TYR A 401 5.39 9.10 20.18
N ILE A 402 4.46 8.15 20.30
CA ILE A 402 3.02 8.43 20.36
C ILE A 402 2.70 9.32 21.58
N GLN A 403 3.36 9.08 22.71
CA GLN A 403 3.17 9.84 23.94
C GLN A 403 3.92 11.18 23.98
N GLY A 404 4.68 11.53 22.96
CA GLY A 404 5.48 12.75 22.91
C GLY A 404 6.67 12.76 23.90
N GLN A 405 7.20 11.58 24.24
CA GLN A 405 8.34 11.41 25.14
C GLN A 405 9.68 11.30 24.43
N LEU A 406 9.67 11.26 23.11
CA LEU A 406 10.81 11.23 22.20
C LEU A 406 10.67 12.26 21.10
#